data_b8a75cb7ca1fb5f41a1119cb2a56a3de
#
_entry.id   b8a75cb7ca1fb5f41a1119cb2a56a3de
#
_cell.length_a   1.000
_cell.length_b   1.000
_cell.length_c   1.000
_cell.angle_alpha   90.00
_cell.angle_beta   90.00
_cell.angle_gamma   90.00
#
_symmetry.space_group_name_H-M   'P 1'
#
loop_
_entity.id
_entity.type
_entity.pdbx_description
1 polymer ?
#
loop_
_entity_poly.entity_id
_entity_poly.type
_entity_poly.pdbx_seq_one_letter_code
_entity_poly.pdbx_strand_id
1 'polypeptide(L)'
;IVQRPMSDYRHLRVVHLWKDQIDGQGNALGTANRHEVNLSWQYLKMHIRKARDGHNLTLHEFAHLIDFADDGMAQSIPVAQGTSCFDEWKQVVDIEHERLMKAYESGKNYSIRAYGGYECIKGNKPELFSCGTSAFFERGARLKRESPEIYNLFKKFYGIDPASWRRK
;
A
#
# COMPACT_ATOMS: atom_id res chain seq x y z
N ILE A 1 -7.89 -4.25 5.00
CA ILE A 1 -8.53 -4.84 3.80
C ILE A 1 -9.83 -5.50 4.20
N VAL A 2 -9.86 -6.25 5.28
CA VAL A 2 -11.04 -6.99 5.74
C VAL A 2 -12.26 -6.08 6.02
N GLN A 3 -12.05 -4.81 6.30
CA GLN A 3 -13.12 -3.83 6.62
C GLN A 3 -13.59 -3.02 5.40
N ARG A 4 -12.92 -3.14 4.25
CA ARG A 4 -13.37 -2.45 3.04
C ARG A 4 -14.53 -3.21 2.40
N PRO A 5 -15.57 -2.50 1.89
CA PRO A 5 -16.71 -3.16 1.27
C PRO A 5 -16.30 -3.88 -0.02
N MET A 6 -16.97 -4.97 -0.34
CA MET A 6 -16.76 -5.73 -1.58
C MET A 6 -16.95 -4.87 -2.83
N SER A 7 -17.67 -3.75 -2.70
CA SER A 7 -17.81 -2.76 -3.78
C SER A 7 -16.50 -2.19 -4.29
N ASP A 8 -15.49 -2.08 -3.44
CA ASP A 8 -14.16 -1.57 -3.83
C ASP A 8 -13.42 -2.53 -4.77
N TYR A 9 -13.84 -3.78 -4.81
CA TYR A 9 -13.24 -4.83 -5.64
C TYR A 9 -14.13 -5.27 -6.82
N ARG A 10 -15.26 -4.58 -7.09
CA ARG A 10 -16.19 -4.96 -8.18
C ARG A 10 -15.54 -5.00 -9.56
N HIS A 11 -14.49 -4.25 -9.78
CA HIS A 11 -13.76 -4.20 -11.03
C HIS A 11 -12.74 -5.34 -11.17
N LEU A 12 -12.34 -6.01 -10.08
CA LEU A 12 -11.46 -7.17 -10.11
C LEU A 12 -12.14 -8.34 -10.81
N ARG A 13 -11.47 -8.94 -11.79
CA ARG A 13 -11.95 -10.09 -12.57
C ARG A 13 -11.20 -11.37 -12.26
N VAL A 14 -9.90 -11.25 -12.01
CA VAL A 14 -9.03 -12.42 -11.85
C VAL A 14 -7.87 -12.15 -10.90
N VAL A 15 -7.50 -13.16 -10.13
CA VAL A 15 -6.27 -13.21 -9.34
C VAL A 15 -5.47 -14.41 -9.83
N HIS A 16 -4.31 -14.17 -10.39
CA HIS A 16 -3.36 -15.20 -10.80
C HIS A 16 -2.38 -15.50 -9.69
N LEU A 17 -2.18 -16.78 -9.44
CA LEU A 17 -1.19 -17.26 -8.51
C LEU A 17 -0.09 -18.00 -9.27
N TRP A 18 1.04 -17.36 -9.44
CA TRP A 18 2.22 -17.88 -10.12
C TRP A 18 3.07 -18.68 -9.14
N LYS A 19 3.64 -19.78 -9.59
CA LYS A 19 4.49 -20.62 -8.73
C LYS A 19 5.71 -19.86 -8.22
N ASP A 20 6.40 -19.16 -9.13
CA ASP A 20 7.64 -18.43 -8.91
C ASP A 20 7.47 -16.93 -9.25
N GLN A 21 8.39 -16.35 -10.02
CA GLN A 21 8.26 -14.98 -10.55
C GLN A 21 7.21 -14.92 -11.65
N ILE A 22 6.71 -13.73 -11.91
CA ILE A 22 5.69 -13.51 -12.95
C ILE A 22 6.38 -13.45 -14.31
N ASP A 23 6.03 -14.41 -15.19
CA ASP A 23 6.60 -14.49 -16.52
C ASP A 23 6.26 -13.24 -17.36
N GLY A 24 7.26 -12.76 -18.12
CA GLY A 24 7.10 -11.63 -19.04
C GLY A 24 7.06 -10.24 -18.38
N GLN A 25 7.16 -10.16 -17.04
CA GLN A 25 7.11 -8.91 -16.28
C GLN A 25 8.43 -8.60 -15.55
N GLY A 26 9.56 -8.99 -16.10
CA GLY A 26 10.85 -8.85 -15.45
C GLY A 26 10.95 -9.68 -14.18
N ASN A 27 11.51 -9.12 -13.12
CA ASN A 27 11.61 -9.78 -11.81
C ASN A 27 10.44 -9.42 -10.88
N ALA A 28 9.25 -9.13 -11.42
CA ALA A 28 8.11 -8.73 -10.61
C ALA A 28 7.65 -9.87 -9.69
N LEU A 29 7.41 -9.54 -8.43
CA LEU A 29 6.93 -10.46 -7.40
C LEU A 29 5.41 -10.46 -7.32
N GLY A 30 4.80 -9.33 -7.66
CA GLY A 30 3.40 -9.07 -7.81
C GLY A 30 3.18 -7.96 -8.81
N THR A 31 1.97 -7.87 -9.36
CA THR A 31 1.49 -6.76 -10.16
C THR A 31 0.00 -6.62 -9.99
N ALA A 32 -0.50 -5.40 -10.06
CA ALA A 32 -1.92 -5.14 -10.08
C ALA A 32 -2.27 -4.12 -11.16
N ASN A 33 -3.39 -4.35 -11.80
CA ASN A 33 -4.09 -3.35 -12.60
C ASN A 33 -5.55 -3.30 -12.18
N ARG A 34 -6.37 -2.49 -12.86
CA ARG A 34 -7.78 -2.34 -12.49
C ARG A 34 -8.58 -3.65 -12.42
N HIS A 35 -8.21 -4.67 -13.21
CA HIS A 35 -9.00 -5.88 -13.38
C HIS A 35 -8.32 -7.16 -12.92
N GLU A 36 -7.05 -7.08 -12.58
CA GLU A 36 -6.21 -8.25 -12.42
C GLU A 36 -5.15 -8.02 -11.34
N VAL A 37 -4.94 -9.06 -10.54
CA VAL A 37 -3.84 -9.12 -9.58
C VAL A 37 -3.03 -10.39 -9.86
N ASN A 38 -1.73 -10.24 -9.99
CA ASN A 38 -0.77 -11.32 -10.13
C ASN A 38 0.08 -11.42 -8.86
N LEU A 39 0.23 -12.61 -8.32
CA LEU A 39 0.99 -12.85 -7.09
C LEU A 39 1.92 -14.06 -7.25
N SER A 40 3.16 -13.92 -6.81
CA SER A 40 4.10 -15.03 -6.70
C SER A 40 3.84 -15.84 -5.43
N TRP A 41 3.52 -17.13 -5.57
CA TRP A 41 3.31 -18.04 -4.43
C TRP A 41 4.55 -18.19 -3.55
N GLN A 42 5.73 -18.23 -4.16
CA GLN A 42 6.99 -18.31 -3.41
C GLN A 42 7.15 -17.13 -2.45
N TYR A 43 6.88 -15.91 -2.92
CA TYR A 43 6.98 -14.68 -2.13
C TYR A 43 5.84 -14.53 -1.13
N LEU A 44 4.63 -14.96 -1.45
CA LEU A 44 3.54 -15.03 -0.49
C LEU A 44 3.92 -15.86 0.73
N LYS A 45 4.45 -17.07 0.53
CA LYS A 45 4.91 -17.94 1.63
C LYS A 45 6.01 -17.28 2.46
N MET A 46 6.92 -16.56 1.83
CA MET A 46 7.99 -15.85 2.54
C MET A 46 7.43 -14.73 3.41
N HIS A 47 6.50 -13.92 2.90
CA HIS A 47 5.90 -12.80 3.63
C HIS A 47 5.00 -13.28 4.77
N ILE A 48 4.25 -14.38 4.60
CA ILE A 48 3.48 -15.00 5.70
C ILE A 48 4.39 -15.38 6.87
N ARG A 49 5.59 -15.92 6.58
CA ARG A 49 6.55 -16.32 7.63
C ARG A 49 7.23 -15.13 8.31
N LYS A 50 7.29 -13.98 7.63
CA LYS A 50 7.93 -12.74 8.12
C LYS A 50 6.90 -11.63 8.39
N ALA A 51 5.69 -11.98 8.78
CA ALA A 51 4.67 -11.02 9.16
C ALA A 51 5.22 -9.98 10.15
N ARG A 52 4.87 -8.71 9.96
CA ARG A 52 5.30 -7.55 10.75
C ARG A 52 6.62 -6.91 10.32
N ASP A 53 7.13 -7.24 9.15
CA ASP A 53 8.30 -6.54 8.59
C ASP A 53 7.92 -5.36 7.65
N GLY A 54 6.62 -5.10 7.47
CA GLY A 54 6.07 -4.05 6.62
C GLY A 54 6.11 -4.41 5.12
N HIS A 55 6.32 -5.68 4.82
CA HIS A 55 6.42 -6.23 3.47
C HIS A 55 5.38 -7.32 3.25
N ASN A 56 4.20 -6.97 2.83
CA ASN A 56 3.15 -7.93 2.53
C ASN A 56 2.69 -7.78 1.09
N LEU A 57 3.09 -8.73 0.24
CA LEU A 57 2.77 -8.70 -1.19
C LEU A 57 1.27 -8.61 -1.44
N THR A 58 0.46 -9.39 -0.72
CA THR A 58 -0.99 -9.37 -0.89
C THR A 58 -1.57 -8.00 -0.54
N LEU A 59 -1.19 -7.45 0.63
CA LEU A 59 -1.65 -6.12 1.04
C LEU A 59 -1.24 -5.05 0.04
N HIS A 60 -0.03 -5.16 -0.52
CA HIS A 60 0.53 -4.24 -1.48
C HIS A 60 -0.26 -4.23 -2.79
N GLU A 61 -0.44 -5.40 -3.42
CA GLU A 61 -1.13 -5.49 -4.71
C GLU A 61 -2.64 -5.17 -4.60
N PHE A 62 -3.27 -5.61 -3.51
CA PHE A 62 -4.68 -5.24 -3.28
C PHE A 62 -4.87 -3.76 -2.90
N ALA A 63 -3.85 -3.08 -2.37
CA ALA A 63 -3.89 -1.63 -2.20
C ALA A 63 -3.90 -0.92 -3.56
N HIS A 64 -3.04 -1.31 -4.50
CA HIS A 64 -3.12 -0.78 -5.87
C HIS A 64 -4.51 -0.96 -6.48
N LEU A 65 -5.11 -2.14 -6.30
CA LEU A 65 -6.46 -2.40 -6.79
C LEU A 65 -7.50 -1.43 -6.20
N ILE A 66 -7.39 -1.10 -4.90
CA ILE A 66 -8.24 -0.12 -4.23
C ILE A 66 -7.99 1.29 -4.77
N ASP A 67 -6.73 1.65 -5.02
CA ASP A 67 -6.35 2.95 -5.57
C ASP A 67 -6.91 3.18 -6.99
N PHE A 68 -7.17 2.09 -7.74
CA PHE A 68 -7.85 2.15 -9.04
C PHE A 68 -9.40 2.22 -8.94
N ALA A 69 -9.98 2.06 -7.75
CA ALA A 69 -11.41 1.77 -7.65
C ALA A 69 -12.31 2.97 -7.93
N ASP A 70 -11.84 4.18 -7.68
CA ASP A 70 -12.63 5.42 -7.79
C ASP A 70 -12.69 5.98 -9.22
N ASP A 71 -11.56 6.33 -9.82
CA ASP A 71 -11.49 6.95 -11.14
C ASP A 71 -10.73 6.11 -12.20
N GLY A 72 -10.17 4.97 -11.79
CA GLY A 72 -9.40 4.07 -12.64
C GLY A 72 -7.92 4.44 -12.78
N MET A 73 -7.45 5.41 -12.01
CA MET A 73 -6.04 5.81 -11.94
C MET A 73 -5.48 5.53 -10.56
N ALA A 74 -4.28 4.98 -10.50
CA ALA A 74 -3.56 4.84 -9.24
C ALA A 74 -2.75 6.12 -8.96
N GLN A 75 -3.06 6.80 -7.85
CA GLN A 75 -2.47 8.09 -7.50
C GLN A 75 -2.06 8.18 -6.02
N SER A 76 -2.17 7.10 -5.27
CA SER A 76 -2.08 7.05 -3.80
C SER A 76 -3.22 7.79 -3.09
N ILE A 77 -4.31 8.07 -3.78
CA ILE A 77 -5.50 8.75 -3.25
C ILE A 77 -6.73 7.89 -3.58
N PRO A 78 -7.09 6.92 -2.74
CA PRO A 78 -8.15 5.94 -3.03
C PRO A 78 -9.56 6.48 -2.74
N VAL A 79 -9.79 7.76 -3.02
CA VAL A 79 -11.07 8.46 -2.85
C VAL A 79 -11.30 9.38 -4.03
N ALA A 80 -12.52 9.38 -4.56
CA ALA A 80 -12.87 10.13 -5.76
C ALA A 80 -12.69 11.64 -5.59
N GLN A 81 -12.18 12.28 -6.63
CA GLN A 81 -12.13 13.73 -6.72
C GLN A 81 -13.54 14.33 -6.50
N GLY A 82 -13.61 15.42 -5.74
CA GLY A 82 -14.88 16.06 -5.37
C GLY A 82 -15.54 15.50 -4.11
N THR A 83 -15.01 14.44 -3.51
CA THR A 83 -15.43 14.02 -2.17
C THR A 83 -14.88 14.96 -1.11
N SER A 84 -15.57 15.09 0.03
CA SER A 84 -15.17 16.01 1.11
C SER A 84 -13.81 15.66 1.75
N CYS A 85 -13.31 14.48 1.54
CA CYS A 85 -12.01 14.03 2.08
C CYS A 85 -10.86 14.07 1.05
N PHE A 86 -11.14 14.38 -0.23
CA PHE A 86 -10.11 14.34 -1.28
C PHE A 86 -8.94 15.29 -1.01
N ASP A 87 -9.24 16.53 -0.60
CA ASP A 87 -8.19 17.53 -0.31
C ASP A 87 -7.35 17.16 0.91
N GLU A 88 -7.96 16.56 1.96
CA GLU A 88 -7.24 15.99 3.10
C GLU A 88 -6.28 14.89 2.63
N TRP A 89 -6.76 13.98 1.78
CA TRP A 89 -5.93 12.91 1.20
C TRP A 89 -4.76 13.48 0.41
N LYS A 90 -5.04 14.39 -0.51
CA LYS A 90 -4.03 15.00 -1.37
C LYS A 90 -2.92 15.67 -0.55
N GLN A 91 -3.30 16.50 0.44
CA GLN A 91 -2.35 17.20 1.29
C GLN A 91 -1.46 16.23 2.07
N VAL A 92 -2.05 15.23 2.73
CA VAL A 92 -1.29 14.25 3.54
C VAL A 92 -0.39 13.39 2.66
N VAL A 93 -0.88 12.94 1.51
CA VAL A 93 -0.11 12.14 0.55
C VAL A 93 1.07 12.94 -0.02
N ASP A 94 0.89 14.21 -0.36
CA ASP A 94 1.97 15.05 -0.89
C ASP A 94 3.09 15.25 0.16
N ILE A 95 2.73 15.52 1.42
CA ILE A 95 3.69 15.64 2.54
C ILE A 95 4.44 14.32 2.77
N GLU A 96 3.70 13.22 2.81
CA GLU A 96 4.30 11.90 3.10
C GLU A 96 5.19 11.42 1.93
N HIS A 97 4.82 11.74 0.69
CA HIS A 97 5.61 11.47 -0.49
C HIS A 97 7.01 12.13 -0.39
N GLU A 98 7.07 13.41 -0.02
CA GLU A 98 8.34 14.11 0.21
C GLU A 98 9.14 13.50 1.36
N ARG A 99 8.47 13.15 2.48
CA ARG A 99 9.13 12.51 3.64
C ARG A 99 9.76 11.17 3.26
N LEU A 100 9.05 10.37 2.48
CA LEU A 100 9.49 9.05 2.06
C LEU A 100 10.69 9.13 1.11
N MET A 101 10.67 10.07 0.15
CA MET A 101 11.81 10.31 -0.74
C MET A 101 13.06 10.76 0.04
N LYS A 102 12.91 11.74 0.93
CA LYS A 102 14.01 12.22 1.79
C LYS A 102 14.57 11.13 2.69
N ALA A 103 13.71 10.26 3.24
CA ALA A 103 14.12 9.11 4.04
C ALA A 103 14.95 8.12 3.23
N TYR A 104 14.53 7.83 1.99
CA TYR A 104 15.27 6.96 1.08
C TYR A 104 16.65 7.54 0.73
N GLU A 105 16.71 8.81 0.29
CA GLU A 105 17.94 9.49 -0.10
C GLU A 105 18.97 9.58 1.05
N SER A 106 18.48 9.79 2.27
CA SER A 106 19.33 9.86 3.47
C SER A 106 19.67 8.49 4.08
N GLY A 107 19.19 7.38 3.51
CA GLY A 107 19.34 6.03 4.06
C GLY A 107 18.65 5.82 5.40
N LYS A 108 17.71 6.68 5.76
CA LYS A 108 16.99 6.60 7.04
C LYS A 108 16.02 5.40 7.03
N ASN A 109 16.11 4.60 8.09
CA ASN A 109 15.14 3.52 8.30
C ASN A 109 13.79 4.10 8.72
N TYR A 110 12.80 4.04 7.83
CA TYR A 110 11.47 4.59 7.98
C TYR A 110 10.40 3.49 8.12
N SER A 111 9.20 3.84 8.59
CA SER A 111 8.10 2.88 8.78
C SER A 111 7.60 2.30 7.47
N ILE A 112 7.52 3.14 6.42
CA ILE A 112 7.25 2.72 5.05
C ILE A 112 8.57 2.25 4.44
N ARG A 113 8.56 1.13 3.74
CA ARG A 113 9.78 0.50 3.22
C ARG A 113 10.49 1.38 2.18
N ALA A 114 11.81 1.24 2.10
CA ALA A 114 12.68 1.99 1.20
C ALA A 114 12.32 1.85 -0.30
N TYR A 115 11.75 0.71 -0.71
CA TYR A 115 11.25 0.50 -2.07
C TYR A 115 10.22 1.58 -2.48
N GLY A 116 9.29 1.92 -1.59
CA GLY A 116 8.32 2.99 -1.86
C GLY A 116 9.01 4.33 -2.12
N GLY A 117 10.05 4.68 -1.35
CA GLY A 117 10.85 5.90 -1.57
C GLY A 117 11.60 5.89 -2.91
N TYR A 118 12.22 4.76 -3.24
CA TYR A 118 12.88 4.56 -4.53
C TYR A 118 11.93 4.75 -5.71
N GLU A 119 10.77 4.11 -5.67
CA GLU A 119 9.77 4.21 -6.72
C GLU A 119 9.16 5.62 -6.81
N CYS A 120 8.92 6.28 -5.66
CA CYS A 120 8.44 7.66 -5.64
C CYS A 120 9.41 8.63 -6.33
N ILE A 121 10.73 8.48 -6.12
CA ILE A 121 11.76 9.28 -6.81
C ILE A 121 11.70 9.07 -8.34
N LYS A 122 11.35 7.86 -8.78
CA LYS A 122 11.17 7.55 -10.20
C LYS A 122 9.84 8.04 -10.79
N GLY A 123 9.02 8.70 -9.98
CA GLY A 123 7.71 9.21 -10.38
C GLY A 123 6.56 8.21 -10.21
N ASN A 124 6.82 7.04 -9.62
CA ASN A 124 5.80 6.03 -9.34
C ASN A 124 5.11 6.29 -7.99
N LYS A 125 4.35 7.38 -7.91
CA LYS A 125 3.65 7.83 -6.70
C LYS A 125 2.67 6.79 -6.11
N PRO A 126 1.96 5.97 -6.90
CA PRO A 126 1.07 4.91 -6.38
C PRO A 126 1.71 3.97 -5.35
N GLU A 127 3.02 3.81 -5.40
CA GLU A 127 3.76 2.96 -4.45
C GLU A 127 3.70 3.47 -2.99
N LEU A 128 3.42 4.75 -2.79
CA LEU A 128 3.24 5.29 -1.44
C LEU A 128 2.03 4.64 -0.74
N PHE A 129 0.88 4.55 -1.41
CA PHE A 129 -0.33 3.98 -0.83
C PHE A 129 -0.17 2.48 -0.58
N SER A 130 0.39 1.74 -1.53
CA SER A 130 0.57 0.29 -1.41
C SER A 130 1.59 -0.09 -0.33
N CYS A 131 2.75 0.57 -0.30
CA CYS A 131 3.75 0.39 0.75
C CYS A 131 3.26 0.90 2.11
N GLY A 132 2.54 2.02 2.13
CA GLY A 132 1.91 2.60 3.32
C GLY A 132 0.86 1.67 3.91
N THR A 133 0.02 1.04 3.07
CA THR A 133 -0.96 0.04 3.49
C THR A 133 -0.28 -1.15 4.16
N SER A 134 0.77 -1.70 3.57
CA SER A 134 1.54 -2.78 4.18
C SER A 134 2.11 -2.37 5.55
N ALA A 135 2.67 -1.17 5.65
CA ALA A 135 3.19 -0.62 6.91
C ALA A 135 2.09 -0.38 7.95
N PHE A 136 0.92 0.10 7.53
CA PHE A 136 -0.23 0.34 8.41
C PHE A 136 -0.71 -0.94 9.10
N PHE A 137 -0.87 -2.02 8.35
CA PHE A 137 -1.33 -3.30 8.91
C PHE A 137 -0.26 -4.01 9.71
N GLU A 138 1.00 -4.02 9.27
CA GLU A 138 2.06 -4.82 9.87
C GLU A 138 2.89 -4.07 10.91
N ARG A 139 3.03 -2.75 10.76
CA ARG A 139 3.82 -1.86 11.62
C ARG A 139 3.03 -0.66 12.14
N GLY A 140 1.72 -0.81 12.33
CA GLY A 140 0.81 0.29 12.65
C GLY A 140 1.26 1.17 13.81
N ALA A 141 1.78 0.60 14.91
CA ALA A 141 2.28 1.39 16.02
C ALA A 141 3.53 2.22 15.66
N ARG A 142 4.38 1.72 14.77
CA ARG A 142 5.53 2.45 14.27
C ARG A 142 5.11 3.54 13.31
N LEU A 143 4.22 3.24 12.35
CA LEU A 143 3.69 4.21 11.41
C LEU A 143 2.98 5.37 12.14
N LYS A 144 2.16 5.07 13.15
CA LYS A 144 1.48 6.07 13.98
C LYS A 144 2.46 7.03 14.68
N ARG A 145 3.60 6.53 15.12
CA ARG A 145 4.63 7.34 15.78
C ARG A 145 5.44 8.20 14.80
N GLU A 146 5.78 7.65 13.62
CA GLU A 146 6.66 8.30 12.65
C GLU A 146 5.90 9.20 11.67
N SER A 147 4.66 8.86 11.33
CA SER A 147 3.79 9.57 10.39
C SER A 147 2.32 9.52 10.85
N PRO A 148 1.97 10.26 11.91
CA PRO A 148 0.63 10.21 12.50
C PRO A 148 -0.47 10.66 11.52
N GLU A 149 -0.17 11.58 10.61
CA GLU A 149 -1.13 12.12 9.65
C GLU A 149 -1.60 11.01 8.68
N ILE A 150 -0.68 10.32 8.02
CA ILE A 150 -1.05 9.23 7.09
C ILE A 150 -1.63 8.03 7.84
N TYR A 151 -1.13 7.76 9.06
CA TYR A 151 -1.73 6.72 9.90
C TYR A 151 -3.20 6.98 10.19
N ASN A 152 -3.55 8.20 10.60
CA ASN A 152 -4.91 8.59 10.92
C ASN A 152 -5.82 8.58 9.68
N LEU A 153 -5.28 8.97 8.52
CA LEU A 153 -5.96 8.90 7.24
C LEU A 153 -6.33 7.45 6.90
N PHE A 154 -5.37 6.52 7.00
CA PHE A 154 -5.58 5.09 6.78
C PHE A 154 -6.53 4.49 7.83
N LYS A 155 -6.43 4.91 9.10
CA LYS A 155 -7.35 4.49 10.15
C LYS A 155 -8.80 4.84 9.83
N LYS A 156 -9.05 6.08 9.37
CA LYS A 156 -10.38 6.51 8.90
C LYS A 156 -10.82 5.67 7.70
N PHE A 157 -9.94 5.51 6.73
CA PHE A 157 -10.21 4.83 5.47
C PHE A 157 -10.52 3.34 5.64
N TYR A 158 -9.71 2.62 6.41
CA TYR A 158 -9.87 1.18 6.66
C TYR A 158 -10.84 0.86 7.81
N GLY A 159 -11.23 1.84 8.62
CA GLY A 159 -12.13 1.64 9.75
C GLY A 159 -11.56 0.82 10.90
N ILE A 160 -10.23 0.69 11.01
CA ILE A 160 -9.55 -0.12 12.03
C ILE A 160 -8.34 0.62 12.61
N ASP A 161 -7.85 0.19 13.77
CA ASP A 161 -6.69 0.77 14.46
C ASP A 161 -5.61 -0.30 14.75
N PRO A 162 -4.75 -0.66 13.79
CA PRO A 162 -3.73 -1.69 13.98
C PRO A 162 -2.70 -1.35 15.07
N ALA A 163 -2.48 -0.08 15.39
CA ALA A 163 -1.60 0.32 16.47
C ALA A 163 -2.11 -0.11 17.86
N SER A 164 -3.42 -0.37 17.99
CA SER A 164 -4.04 -0.86 19.22
C SER A 164 -3.95 -2.38 19.39
N TRP A 165 -3.53 -3.11 18.36
CA TRP A 165 -3.47 -4.57 18.44
C TRP A 165 -2.40 -5.01 19.42
N ARG A 166 -2.80 -5.81 20.40
CA ARG A 166 -1.87 -6.35 21.40
C ARG A 166 -0.88 -7.29 20.70
N ARG A 167 0.40 -7.06 20.96
CA ARG A 167 1.44 -8.04 20.60
C ARG A 167 1.26 -9.28 21.50
N LYS A 168 0.88 -10.38 20.92
CA LYS A 168 0.99 -11.69 21.58
C LYS A 168 2.42 -12.19 21.44
#